data_368e35796b928b694a093a8e4b8b26fe
#
_entry.id   368e35796b928b694a093a8e4b8b26fe
#
_cell.length_a   1.000
_cell.length_b   1.000
_cell.length_c   1.000
_cell.angle_alpha   90.00
_cell.angle_beta   90.00
_cell.angle_gamma   90.00
#
_symmetry.space_group_name_H-M   'P 1'
#
loop_
_entity.id
_entity.type
_entity.pdbx_description
1 polymer ?
#
loop_
_entity_poly.entity_id
_entity_poly.type
_entity_poly.pdbx_seq_one_letter_code
_entity_poly.pdbx_strand_id
1 'polypeptide(L)'
;MAVSPTVSPTAPPVLRSARRSARRSVRPVRRIAGALLAAAAFLLPAASARAVAVPAPSTVFVPSAVPAASGVFQQVTGFGSNPGNLAMYTYAPAGLPSGAPLVVALHGCVQSADDYYRHSGWPELADRYGFAVVFPQTGPANNPLSCFRWFDAAQSARGVGEAASVVQMAAKAGSLFGSDRQRVFVAGLSAGGGLAADLLADYPDVFAGGSIASGLPAHCATTQSAASSCQNSDQGLSPAQWAEKVRRAYPGYAGPWPRVAIWQGTADTTVRPVNASELRDQWTEVWGIGRTPSGTRSLPGGTTETSYPDASGRTAVAVYSIAGMGHGLAVAPGAGTDRCGATGPYFLDTICSGYHTARFWGLTGDGPTVPELPAPTGLTATPTDGTTVALGWQAVSGAASYQVFRDGVLVARPTGTAHTDGGLSAGTSYGYAVAAVAADGTVGARSATVTVTTPGGGSPCFTTDNYHQVAAGRATQAGGLVSARGSGQAMGLWNTFTVHTLRQTGPDYYVLADGQC
;
A
#
# COMPACT_ATOMS: atom_id res chain seq x y z
N MET A 1 -54.47 -34.07 32.54
CA MET A 1 -55.50 -34.90 31.80
C MET A 1 -55.65 -34.29 30.42
N ALA A 2 -55.68 -35.15 29.38
CA ALA A 2 -56.00 -34.96 27.98
C ALA A 2 -54.80 -34.35 27.15
N VAL A 3 -54.04 -35.14 26.52
CA VAL A 3 -54.05 -35.99 25.31
C VAL A 3 -53.87 -35.14 24.01
N SER A 4 -52.73 -35.35 23.41
CA SER A 4 -52.35 -34.96 22.03
C SER A 4 -53.19 -35.63 20.95
N PRO A 5 -53.19 -35.13 19.72
CA PRO A 5 -52.76 -36.04 18.67
C PRO A 5 -51.69 -35.48 17.71
N THR A 6 -50.81 -36.39 17.33
CA THR A 6 -49.78 -36.36 16.29
C THR A 6 -50.39 -36.33 14.89
N VAL A 7 -49.77 -35.52 13.99
CA VAL A 7 -49.99 -35.64 12.54
C VAL A 7 -48.64 -35.81 11.87
N SER A 8 -48.49 -36.90 11.13
CA SER A 8 -47.34 -37.20 10.25
C SER A 8 -47.41 -36.43 8.93
N PRO A 9 -46.27 -36.05 8.32
CA PRO A 9 -46.26 -35.46 7.00
C PRO A 9 -46.10 -36.52 5.89
N THR A 10 -46.93 -36.38 4.87
CA THR A 10 -46.90 -37.12 3.60
C THR A 10 -45.88 -36.51 2.64
N ALA A 11 -45.11 -37.36 1.97
CA ALA A 11 -44.16 -37.01 0.92
C ALA A 11 -44.85 -36.77 -0.43
N PRO A 12 -44.33 -35.86 -1.29
CA PRO A 12 -44.78 -35.69 -2.67
C PRO A 12 -44.03 -36.59 -3.68
N PRO A 13 -44.63 -36.84 -4.87
CA PRO A 13 -44.18 -37.89 -5.78
C PRO A 13 -43.06 -37.48 -6.73
N VAL A 14 -42.26 -38.46 -7.11
CA VAL A 14 -41.15 -38.43 -8.06
C VAL A 14 -41.69 -38.37 -9.48
N LEU A 15 -41.35 -37.35 -10.26
CA LEU A 15 -41.55 -37.29 -11.70
C LEU A 15 -40.27 -37.73 -12.42
N ARG A 16 -40.35 -38.86 -13.09
CA ARG A 16 -39.38 -39.35 -14.11
C ARG A 16 -39.55 -38.57 -15.40
N SER A 17 -38.51 -37.97 -15.93
CA SER A 17 -38.49 -37.50 -17.31
C SER A 17 -37.41 -38.21 -18.15
N ALA A 18 -37.81 -38.56 -19.32
CA ALA A 18 -37.13 -39.44 -20.24
C ALA A 18 -35.96 -38.79 -20.98
N ARG A 19 -34.90 -39.57 -21.17
CA ARG A 19 -33.77 -39.26 -22.07
C ARG A 19 -34.23 -39.34 -23.54
N ARG A 20 -33.99 -38.32 -24.33
CA ARG A 20 -33.88 -38.41 -25.78
C ARG A 20 -32.48 -38.03 -26.23
N SER A 21 -31.79 -39.01 -26.78
CA SER A 21 -30.52 -38.87 -27.49
C SER A 21 -30.76 -38.29 -28.87
N ALA A 22 -30.03 -37.25 -29.24
CA ALA A 22 -29.93 -36.80 -30.64
C ALA A 22 -28.46 -36.89 -31.07
N ARG A 23 -28.17 -37.88 -31.89
CA ARG A 23 -26.94 -37.99 -32.70
C ARG A 23 -26.96 -36.92 -33.79
N ARG A 24 -25.90 -36.15 -33.95
CA ARG A 24 -25.61 -35.44 -35.19
C ARG A 24 -24.15 -35.65 -35.61
N SER A 25 -24.08 -35.97 -36.87
CA SER A 25 -22.99 -36.44 -37.69
C SER A 25 -21.84 -35.46 -37.84
N VAL A 26 -20.64 -36.05 -37.88
CA VAL A 26 -19.37 -35.43 -38.28
C VAL A 26 -19.27 -35.44 -39.80
N ARG A 27 -18.91 -34.33 -40.43
CA ARG A 27 -18.40 -34.26 -41.82
C ARG A 27 -16.99 -33.68 -41.80
N PRO A 28 -16.06 -34.26 -42.60
CA PRO A 28 -14.67 -33.80 -42.63
C PRO A 28 -14.48 -32.67 -43.66
N VAL A 29 -13.62 -31.70 -43.34
CA VAL A 29 -13.17 -30.67 -44.29
C VAL A 29 -11.74 -30.97 -44.74
N ARG A 30 -11.57 -30.91 -46.06
CA ARG A 30 -10.39 -31.23 -46.84
C ARG A 30 -9.20 -30.33 -46.57
N ARG A 31 -8.02 -30.94 -46.56
CA ARG A 31 -6.71 -30.29 -46.70
C ARG A 31 -6.53 -29.78 -48.13
N ILE A 32 -6.01 -28.57 -48.27
CA ILE A 32 -5.43 -28.04 -49.51
C ILE A 32 -3.95 -27.77 -49.24
N ALA A 33 -3.13 -28.43 -50.07
CA ALA A 33 -1.69 -28.22 -50.14
C ALA A 33 -1.39 -27.05 -51.10
N GLY A 34 -0.42 -26.21 -50.77
CA GLY A 34 0.06 -25.14 -51.67
C GLY A 34 1.56 -24.92 -51.48
N ALA A 35 2.23 -25.32 -52.40
CA ALA A 35 3.44 -25.07 -53.18
C ALA A 35 4.56 -24.21 -52.57
N LEU A 36 5.75 -24.83 -52.61
CA LEU A 36 7.09 -24.24 -52.48
C LEU A 36 7.44 -23.37 -53.69
N LEU A 37 8.03 -22.21 -53.44
CA LEU A 37 8.84 -21.47 -54.43
C LEU A 37 10.21 -21.20 -53.85
N ALA A 38 11.22 -21.79 -54.49
CA ALA A 38 12.64 -21.55 -54.23
C ALA A 38 13.09 -20.26 -54.95
N ALA A 39 13.87 -19.42 -54.27
CA ALA A 39 14.61 -18.33 -54.89
C ALA A 39 16.10 -18.49 -54.63
N ALA A 40 16.86 -18.49 -55.71
CA ALA A 40 18.30 -18.71 -55.75
C ALA A 40 19.11 -17.50 -55.22
N ALA A 41 20.18 -17.78 -54.49
CA ALA A 41 21.15 -16.79 -54.03
C ALA A 41 22.26 -16.60 -55.07
N PHE A 42 22.53 -15.33 -55.42
CA PHE A 42 23.75 -14.94 -56.16
C PHE A 42 24.82 -14.52 -55.13
N LEU A 43 25.96 -15.20 -55.21
CA LEU A 43 27.20 -14.86 -54.50
C LEU A 43 28.05 -13.87 -55.34
N LEU A 44 28.41 -12.75 -54.74
CA LEU A 44 29.50 -11.88 -55.21
C LEU A 44 30.54 -11.69 -54.06
N PRO A 45 31.85 -11.73 -54.37
CA PRO A 45 32.87 -11.63 -53.32
C PRO A 45 33.13 -10.18 -52.90
N ALA A 46 33.13 -9.93 -51.57
CA ALA A 46 33.47 -8.65 -50.99
C ALA A 46 34.96 -8.60 -50.64
N ALA A 47 35.63 -7.56 -51.10
CA ALA A 47 37.02 -7.23 -50.79
C ALA A 47 37.15 -6.75 -49.34
N SER A 48 38.17 -7.25 -48.63
CA SER A 48 38.50 -6.91 -47.24
C SER A 48 39.16 -5.55 -47.17
N ALA A 49 38.47 -4.54 -46.58
CA ALA A 49 39.08 -3.33 -46.06
C ALA A 49 39.23 -3.46 -44.55
N ARG A 50 40.49 -3.46 -44.06
CA ARG A 50 40.77 -3.39 -42.63
C ARG A 50 40.52 -1.95 -42.16
N ALA A 51 39.46 -1.76 -41.33
CA ALA A 51 39.23 -0.53 -40.58
C ALA A 51 39.90 -0.64 -39.22
N VAL A 52 40.72 0.36 -38.90
CA VAL A 52 41.31 0.55 -37.57
C VAL A 52 40.19 0.99 -36.63
N ALA A 53 39.95 0.21 -35.60
CA ALA A 53 38.94 0.53 -34.59
C ALA A 53 39.46 1.65 -33.66
N VAL A 54 38.81 2.81 -33.70
CA VAL A 54 38.89 3.84 -32.68
C VAL A 54 37.96 3.46 -31.55
N PRO A 55 38.39 3.43 -30.26
CA PRO A 55 37.45 3.11 -29.16
C PRO A 55 36.43 4.24 -29.03
N ALA A 56 35.14 3.87 -29.10
CA ALA A 56 34.04 4.78 -28.85
C ALA A 56 33.99 5.16 -27.35
N PRO A 57 33.65 6.41 -27.02
CA PRO A 57 33.48 6.82 -25.64
C PRO A 57 32.31 6.03 -25.02
N SER A 58 32.53 5.44 -23.85
CA SER A 58 31.50 4.76 -23.05
C SER A 58 30.43 5.77 -22.66
N THR A 59 29.33 5.77 -23.37
CA THR A 59 28.13 6.49 -22.94
C THR A 59 27.55 5.74 -21.73
N VAL A 60 27.69 6.36 -20.58
CA VAL A 60 26.91 5.98 -19.38
C VAL A 60 25.44 6.14 -19.77
N PHE A 61 24.72 5.03 -19.91
CA PHE A 61 23.27 5.02 -20.06
C PHE A 61 22.69 5.50 -18.71
N VAL A 62 22.44 6.80 -18.60
CA VAL A 62 21.49 7.32 -17.63
C VAL A 62 20.11 6.92 -18.18
N PRO A 63 19.32 6.08 -17.51
CA PRO A 63 17.97 5.83 -17.95
C PRO A 63 17.24 7.18 -17.91
N SER A 64 16.98 7.77 -19.05
CA SER A 64 16.05 8.89 -19.17
C SER A 64 14.72 8.38 -18.63
N ALA A 65 14.28 8.93 -17.50
CA ALA A 65 12.91 8.80 -17.06
C ALA A 65 12.06 9.31 -18.23
N VAL A 66 11.39 8.42 -18.93
CA VAL A 66 10.39 8.78 -19.93
C VAL A 66 9.35 9.59 -19.17
N PRO A 67 9.15 10.89 -19.47
CA PRO A 67 8.12 11.66 -18.81
C PRO A 67 6.80 10.93 -19.04
N ALA A 68 6.11 10.55 -17.96
CA ALA A 68 4.80 9.96 -18.06
C ALA A 68 3.92 10.95 -18.84
N ALA A 69 3.25 10.49 -19.89
CA ALA A 69 2.37 11.34 -20.67
C ALA A 69 1.28 11.88 -19.74
N SER A 70 1.35 13.17 -19.44
CA SER A 70 0.43 13.88 -18.56
C SER A 70 -0.85 14.24 -19.33
N GLY A 71 -2.01 14.17 -18.65
CA GLY A 71 -3.30 14.45 -19.26
C GLY A 71 -3.87 13.33 -20.15
N VAL A 72 -3.28 12.12 -20.10
CA VAL A 72 -3.72 10.96 -20.88
C VAL A 72 -4.07 9.81 -19.95
N PHE A 73 -5.24 9.22 -20.17
CA PHE A 73 -5.61 7.95 -19.56
C PHE A 73 -4.85 6.83 -20.28
N GLN A 74 -3.98 6.12 -19.56
CA GLN A 74 -3.11 5.11 -20.17
C GLN A 74 -2.95 3.87 -19.29
N GLN A 75 -2.78 2.73 -19.92
CA GLN A 75 -2.45 1.49 -19.24
C GLN A 75 -0.97 1.47 -18.83
N VAL A 76 -0.70 1.00 -17.63
CA VAL A 76 0.65 0.79 -17.09
C VAL A 76 0.86 -0.68 -16.79
N THR A 77 1.95 -1.23 -17.30
CA THR A 77 2.36 -2.63 -17.05
C THR A 77 3.61 -2.67 -16.15
N GLY A 78 3.93 -3.85 -15.64
CA GLY A 78 5.17 -4.03 -14.84
C GLY A 78 5.17 -3.25 -13.53
N PHE A 79 4.03 -3.20 -12.83
CA PHE A 79 3.88 -2.51 -11.55
C PHE A 79 4.16 -3.40 -10.33
N GLY A 80 4.45 -4.68 -10.53
CA GLY A 80 4.76 -5.65 -9.47
C GLY A 80 4.41 -7.07 -9.87
N SER A 81 4.34 -7.97 -8.89
CA SER A 81 3.95 -9.37 -9.08
C SER A 81 2.48 -9.58 -9.45
N ASN A 82 1.63 -8.60 -9.13
CA ASN A 82 0.21 -8.56 -9.46
C ASN A 82 -0.58 -9.83 -9.07
N PRO A 83 -0.57 -10.24 -7.80
CA PRO A 83 -1.21 -11.49 -7.38
C PRO A 83 -2.73 -11.48 -7.56
N GLY A 84 -3.37 -10.32 -7.66
CA GLY A 84 -4.80 -10.16 -7.92
C GLY A 84 -5.17 -10.16 -9.40
N ASN A 85 -4.21 -10.33 -10.30
CA ASN A 85 -4.45 -10.33 -11.76
C ASN A 85 -5.28 -9.11 -12.24
N LEU A 86 -4.91 -7.90 -11.77
CA LEU A 86 -5.56 -6.65 -12.13
C LEU A 86 -4.84 -5.96 -13.30
N ALA A 87 -5.56 -5.13 -14.06
CA ALA A 87 -4.95 -4.17 -14.95
C ALA A 87 -4.81 -2.81 -14.23
N MET A 88 -3.74 -2.07 -14.55
CA MET A 88 -3.49 -0.74 -14.01
C MET A 88 -3.65 0.32 -15.11
N TYR A 89 -4.43 1.34 -14.82
CA TYR A 89 -4.51 2.54 -15.64
C TYR A 89 -4.17 3.76 -14.79
N THR A 90 -3.66 4.81 -15.43
CA THR A 90 -3.27 6.05 -14.73
C THR A 90 -3.72 7.26 -15.50
N TYR A 91 -3.91 8.35 -14.76
CA TYR A 91 -4.09 9.70 -15.26
C TYR A 91 -3.28 10.69 -14.42
N ALA A 92 -2.63 11.64 -15.07
CA ALA A 92 -1.97 12.75 -14.38
C ALA A 92 -2.06 14.03 -15.22
N PRO A 93 -2.31 15.20 -14.60
CA PRO A 93 -2.31 16.48 -15.27
C PRO A 93 -0.96 16.82 -15.89
N ALA A 94 -0.97 17.65 -16.94
CA ALA A 94 0.26 18.23 -17.47
C ALA A 94 0.94 19.11 -16.39
N GLY A 95 2.26 18.92 -16.24
CA GLY A 95 3.05 19.72 -15.29
C GLY A 95 2.79 19.41 -13.82
N LEU A 96 2.32 18.21 -13.52
CA LEU A 96 2.12 17.77 -12.12
C LEU A 96 3.43 17.94 -11.31
N PRO A 97 3.42 18.69 -10.19
CA PRO A 97 4.63 18.92 -9.41
C PRO A 97 5.06 17.65 -8.67
N SER A 98 6.37 17.53 -8.43
CA SER A 98 6.88 16.51 -7.51
C SER A 98 6.30 16.71 -6.11
N GLY A 99 5.97 15.60 -5.42
CA GLY A 99 5.27 15.66 -4.14
C GLY A 99 3.75 15.82 -4.25
N ALA A 100 3.19 15.78 -5.47
CA ALA A 100 1.74 15.80 -5.65
C ALA A 100 1.06 14.60 -4.99
N PRO A 101 -0.20 14.73 -4.51
CA PRO A 101 -0.97 13.61 -3.98
C PRO A 101 -1.27 12.55 -5.04
N LEU A 102 -1.66 11.37 -4.56
CA LEU A 102 -2.11 10.25 -5.39
C LEU A 102 -3.47 9.75 -4.91
N VAL A 103 -4.40 9.56 -5.83
CA VAL A 103 -5.71 8.94 -5.57
C VAL A 103 -5.79 7.62 -6.32
N VAL A 104 -6.16 6.54 -5.62
CA VAL A 104 -6.50 5.25 -6.20
C VAL A 104 -8.02 5.18 -6.28
N ALA A 105 -8.58 5.01 -7.48
CA ALA A 105 -10.02 5.09 -7.75
C ALA A 105 -10.54 3.74 -8.26
N LEU A 106 -11.33 3.03 -7.42
CA LEU A 106 -11.80 1.67 -7.62
C LEU A 106 -13.24 1.66 -8.15
N HIS A 107 -13.46 1.05 -9.31
CA HIS A 107 -14.78 0.94 -9.94
C HIS A 107 -15.72 -0.05 -9.22
N GLY A 108 -17.01 0.03 -9.47
CA GLY A 108 -18.02 -0.94 -9.00
C GLY A 108 -18.11 -2.19 -9.88
N CYS A 109 -18.99 -3.13 -9.49
CA CYS A 109 -19.30 -4.28 -10.35
C CYS A 109 -19.82 -3.83 -11.72
N VAL A 110 -19.59 -4.65 -12.74
CA VAL A 110 -19.96 -4.46 -14.17
C VAL A 110 -19.42 -3.18 -14.80
N GLN A 111 -18.47 -2.53 -14.15
CA GLN A 111 -17.75 -1.35 -14.64
C GLN A 111 -16.31 -1.71 -15.01
N SER A 112 -15.63 -0.74 -15.61
CA SER A 112 -14.20 -0.78 -15.97
C SER A 112 -13.46 0.44 -15.44
N ALA A 113 -12.13 0.44 -15.58
CA ALA A 113 -11.31 1.63 -15.31
C ALA A 113 -11.68 2.80 -16.24
N ASP A 114 -12.04 2.53 -17.51
CA ASP A 114 -12.47 3.55 -18.47
C ASP A 114 -13.82 4.17 -18.08
N ASP A 115 -14.80 3.36 -17.65
CA ASP A 115 -16.07 3.87 -17.14
C ASP A 115 -15.85 4.79 -15.95
N TYR A 116 -14.99 4.37 -15.02
CA TYR A 116 -14.71 5.14 -13.81
C TYR A 116 -13.90 6.41 -14.12
N TYR A 117 -12.95 6.33 -15.06
CA TYR A 117 -12.23 7.47 -15.59
C TYR A 117 -13.18 8.53 -16.20
N ARG A 118 -14.14 8.11 -17.02
CA ARG A 118 -15.03 9.03 -17.75
C ARG A 118 -16.12 9.64 -16.88
N HIS A 119 -16.55 8.94 -15.84
CA HIS A 119 -17.77 9.34 -15.13
C HIS A 119 -17.53 9.78 -13.68
N SER A 120 -16.46 9.34 -13.02
CA SER A 120 -16.28 9.60 -11.58
C SER A 120 -15.94 11.06 -11.23
N GLY A 121 -15.43 11.83 -12.19
CA GLY A 121 -14.94 13.20 -11.96
C GLY A 121 -13.53 13.28 -11.38
N TRP A 122 -12.89 12.19 -11.05
CA TRP A 122 -11.52 12.20 -10.52
C TRP A 122 -10.50 12.84 -11.46
N PRO A 123 -10.54 12.63 -12.80
CA PRO A 123 -9.63 13.31 -13.72
C PRO A 123 -9.80 14.83 -13.74
N GLU A 124 -11.05 15.32 -13.76
CA GLU A 124 -11.36 16.76 -13.71
C GLU A 124 -10.85 17.41 -12.42
N LEU A 125 -10.98 16.70 -11.29
CA LEU A 125 -10.48 17.15 -10.00
C LEU A 125 -8.95 17.10 -9.95
N ALA A 126 -8.33 16.08 -10.58
CA ALA A 126 -6.88 15.97 -10.72
C ALA A 126 -6.31 17.16 -11.51
N ASP A 127 -6.93 17.53 -12.62
CA ASP A 127 -6.52 18.71 -13.41
C ASP A 127 -6.67 20.00 -12.61
N ARG A 128 -7.75 20.11 -11.83
CA ARG A 128 -8.06 21.32 -11.06
C ARG A 128 -7.17 21.50 -9.84
N TYR A 129 -6.81 20.41 -9.17
CA TYR A 129 -6.16 20.46 -7.85
C TYR A 129 -4.77 19.83 -7.81
N GLY A 130 -4.25 19.34 -8.92
CA GLY A 130 -2.86 18.91 -9.04
C GLY A 130 -2.54 17.61 -8.28
N PHE A 131 -3.21 16.51 -8.63
CA PHE A 131 -2.88 15.17 -8.12
C PHE A 131 -2.92 14.11 -9.24
N ALA A 132 -2.27 12.97 -9.03
CA ALA A 132 -2.34 11.84 -9.96
C ALA A 132 -3.45 10.88 -9.56
N VAL A 133 -3.96 10.11 -10.53
CA VAL A 133 -5.00 9.09 -10.29
C VAL A 133 -4.56 7.74 -10.86
N VAL A 134 -4.77 6.69 -10.07
CA VAL A 134 -4.67 5.29 -10.51
C VAL A 134 -6.06 4.70 -10.56
N PHE A 135 -6.36 4.01 -11.64
CA PHE A 135 -7.61 3.27 -11.86
C PHE A 135 -7.29 1.78 -11.97
N PRO A 136 -7.28 1.04 -10.86
CA PRO A 136 -7.19 -0.42 -10.92
C PRO A 136 -8.43 -0.99 -11.62
N GLN A 137 -8.24 -2.04 -12.42
CA GLN A 137 -9.33 -2.74 -13.07
C GLN A 137 -9.28 -4.22 -12.78
N THR A 138 -10.38 -4.75 -12.23
CA THR A 138 -10.66 -6.18 -12.25
C THR A 138 -11.53 -6.54 -13.47
N GLY A 139 -11.70 -7.82 -13.74
CA GLY A 139 -12.45 -8.26 -14.94
C GLY A 139 -13.08 -9.64 -14.78
N PRO A 140 -13.77 -10.14 -15.84
CA PRO A 140 -14.49 -11.40 -15.80
C PRO A 140 -13.64 -12.63 -15.46
N ALA A 141 -12.32 -12.55 -15.69
CA ALA A 141 -11.39 -13.62 -15.31
C ALA A 141 -11.25 -13.77 -13.78
N ASN A 142 -11.44 -12.67 -13.03
CA ASN A 142 -11.40 -12.67 -11.57
C ASN A 142 -12.79 -12.91 -10.96
N ASN A 143 -13.80 -12.24 -11.52
CA ASN A 143 -15.18 -12.33 -11.08
C ASN A 143 -16.12 -12.13 -12.29
N PRO A 144 -17.13 -12.98 -12.54
CA PRO A 144 -18.00 -12.88 -13.71
C PRO A 144 -18.70 -11.53 -13.90
N LEU A 145 -18.92 -10.80 -12.79
CA LEU A 145 -19.51 -9.46 -12.79
C LEU A 145 -18.45 -8.36 -12.73
N SER A 146 -17.18 -8.68 -12.92
CA SER A 146 -16.07 -7.73 -12.76
C SER A 146 -16.12 -6.96 -11.43
N CYS A 147 -16.54 -7.62 -10.34
CA CYS A 147 -16.50 -7.08 -8.99
C CYS A 147 -15.13 -7.30 -8.37
N PHE A 148 -14.56 -6.31 -7.70
CA PHE A 148 -13.46 -6.55 -6.77
C PHE A 148 -13.91 -7.51 -5.66
N ARG A 149 -13.02 -8.42 -5.28
CA ARG A 149 -13.35 -9.53 -4.37
C ARG A 149 -13.12 -9.16 -2.90
N TRP A 150 -13.70 -8.04 -2.46
CA TRP A 150 -13.67 -7.54 -1.08
C TRP A 150 -14.16 -8.56 -0.04
N PHE A 151 -15.00 -9.52 -0.47
CA PHE A 151 -15.59 -10.59 0.35
C PHE A 151 -14.74 -11.86 0.41
N ASP A 152 -13.52 -11.85 -0.11
CA ASP A 152 -12.65 -13.02 -0.14
C ASP A 152 -11.30 -12.67 0.49
N ALA A 153 -11.05 -13.17 1.68
CA ALA A 153 -9.82 -12.88 2.42
C ALA A 153 -8.53 -13.26 1.66
N ALA A 154 -8.59 -14.21 0.69
CA ALA A 154 -7.45 -14.53 -0.15
C ALA A 154 -7.18 -13.44 -1.21
N GLN A 155 -8.09 -12.49 -1.39
CA GLN A 155 -7.97 -11.40 -2.36
C GLN A 155 -7.88 -10.03 -1.70
N SER A 156 -8.52 -9.84 -0.54
CA SER A 156 -8.63 -8.53 0.10
C SER A 156 -7.72 -8.32 1.30
N ALA A 157 -7.09 -9.37 1.86
CA ALA A 157 -6.22 -9.22 3.02
C ALA A 157 -4.83 -8.66 2.66
N ARG A 158 -4.11 -8.16 3.68
CA ARG A 158 -2.76 -7.62 3.54
C ARG A 158 -1.79 -8.64 2.92
N GLY A 159 -1.06 -8.25 1.90
CA GLY A 159 0.00 -9.05 1.25
C GLY A 159 -0.48 -10.01 0.18
N VAL A 160 -1.79 -10.14 -0.06
CA VAL A 160 -2.34 -11.11 -1.01
C VAL A 160 -3.30 -10.48 -2.02
N GLY A 161 -3.55 -11.18 -3.10
CA GLY A 161 -4.62 -10.95 -4.07
C GLY A 161 -4.72 -9.54 -4.63
N GLU A 162 -5.97 -9.07 -4.79
CA GLU A 162 -6.29 -7.76 -5.36
C GLU A 162 -5.76 -6.62 -4.48
N ALA A 163 -5.82 -6.74 -3.16
CA ALA A 163 -5.33 -5.72 -2.23
C ALA A 163 -3.82 -5.48 -2.41
N ALA A 164 -3.01 -6.54 -2.48
CA ALA A 164 -1.57 -6.41 -2.73
C ALA A 164 -1.27 -5.81 -4.11
N SER A 165 -2.04 -6.18 -5.15
CA SER A 165 -1.89 -5.61 -6.49
C SER A 165 -2.18 -4.10 -6.51
N VAL A 166 -3.22 -3.64 -5.82
CA VAL A 166 -3.56 -2.21 -5.71
C VAL A 166 -2.45 -1.42 -5.02
N VAL A 167 -1.85 -1.96 -3.96
CA VAL A 167 -0.72 -1.31 -3.28
C VAL A 167 0.52 -1.25 -4.18
N GLN A 168 0.79 -2.30 -4.97
CA GLN A 168 1.87 -2.27 -5.98
C GLN A 168 1.61 -1.19 -7.05
N MET A 169 0.36 -1.02 -7.49
CA MET A 169 -0.03 0.05 -8.41
C MET A 169 0.18 1.44 -7.81
N ALA A 170 -0.21 1.65 -6.55
CA ALA A 170 0.02 2.91 -5.84
C ALA A 170 1.52 3.22 -5.72
N ALA A 171 2.35 2.23 -5.38
CA ALA A 171 3.80 2.38 -5.32
C ALA A 171 4.42 2.70 -6.69
N LYS A 172 3.96 2.03 -7.75
CA LYS A 172 4.40 2.28 -9.13
C LYS A 172 4.03 3.69 -9.59
N ALA A 173 2.79 4.11 -9.37
CA ALA A 173 2.34 5.46 -9.72
C ALA A 173 3.07 6.53 -8.91
N GLY A 174 3.28 6.30 -7.61
CA GLY A 174 4.09 7.17 -6.76
C GLY A 174 5.51 7.39 -7.32
N SER A 175 6.12 6.34 -7.86
CA SER A 175 7.43 6.43 -8.51
C SER A 175 7.37 7.10 -9.89
N LEU A 176 6.31 6.85 -10.68
CA LEU A 176 6.14 7.44 -12.02
C LEU A 176 5.91 8.95 -11.96
N PHE A 177 5.12 9.40 -11.00
CA PHE A 177 4.69 10.80 -10.91
C PHE A 177 5.44 11.59 -9.83
N GLY A 178 6.36 10.95 -9.09
CA GLY A 178 7.04 11.61 -7.96
C GLY A 178 6.09 11.99 -6.83
N SER A 179 5.00 11.22 -6.63
CA SER A 179 3.95 11.57 -5.68
C SER A 179 4.41 11.44 -4.23
N ASP A 180 3.83 12.26 -3.35
CA ASP A 180 4.05 12.18 -1.91
C ASP A 180 3.44 10.89 -1.35
N ARG A 181 4.28 10.04 -0.78
CA ARG A 181 3.88 8.76 -0.19
C ARG A 181 2.98 8.91 1.05
N GLN A 182 2.95 10.09 1.65
CA GLN A 182 2.10 10.39 2.81
C GLN A 182 0.73 10.94 2.40
N ARG A 183 0.55 11.26 1.12
CA ARG A 183 -0.68 11.79 0.55
C ARG A 183 -1.26 10.87 -0.50
N VAL A 184 -1.34 9.57 -0.16
CA VAL A 184 -1.98 8.54 -0.98
C VAL A 184 -3.36 8.25 -0.41
N PHE A 185 -4.38 8.31 -1.27
CA PHE A 185 -5.78 8.14 -0.90
C PHE A 185 -6.43 7.05 -1.75
N VAL A 186 -7.50 6.43 -1.22
CA VAL A 186 -8.27 5.44 -1.97
C VAL A 186 -9.76 5.81 -1.97
N ALA A 187 -10.39 5.74 -3.14
CA ALA A 187 -11.83 5.93 -3.31
C ALA A 187 -12.41 4.72 -4.03
N GLY A 188 -13.64 4.33 -3.71
CA GLY A 188 -14.28 3.23 -4.40
C GLY A 188 -15.81 3.27 -4.33
N LEU A 189 -16.44 2.68 -5.36
CA LEU A 189 -17.89 2.50 -5.46
C LEU A 189 -18.25 1.02 -5.26
N SER A 190 -19.28 0.72 -4.46
CA SER A 190 -19.86 -0.61 -4.36
C SER A 190 -18.80 -1.68 -3.99
N ALA A 191 -18.53 -2.67 -4.84
CA ALA A 191 -17.44 -3.62 -4.62
C ALA A 191 -16.07 -2.94 -4.51
N GLY A 192 -15.81 -1.88 -5.29
CA GLY A 192 -14.62 -1.04 -5.12
C GLY A 192 -14.60 -0.28 -3.80
N GLY A 193 -15.78 0.11 -3.28
CA GLY A 193 -15.94 0.69 -1.95
C GLY A 193 -15.65 -0.30 -0.82
N GLY A 194 -16.08 -1.55 -0.99
CA GLY A 194 -15.73 -2.64 -0.06
C GLY A 194 -14.23 -2.91 -0.04
N LEU A 195 -13.58 -3.01 -1.22
CA LEU A 195 -12.13 -3.17 -1.29
C LEU A 195 -11.39 -1.93 -0.76
N ALA A 196 -11.92 -0.72 -0.97
CA ALA A 196 -11.35 0.50 -0.38
C ALA A 196 -11.37 0.44 1.15
N ALA A 197 -12.47 -0.04 1.74
CA ALA A 197 -12.56 -0.23 3.19
C ALA A 197 -11.54 -1.25 3.72
N ASP A 198 -11.38 -2.39 3.03
CA ASP A 198 -10.36 -3.39 3.36
C ASP A 198 -8.95 -2.81 3.24
N LEU A 199 -8.64 -2.08 2.14
CA LEU A 199 -7.34 -1.42 1.95
C LEU A 199 -7.00 -0.43 3.06
N LEU A 200 -7.97 0.32 3.57
CA LEU A 200 -7.77 1.23 4.70
C LEU A 200 -7.45 0.48 6.00
N ALA A 201 -8.02 -0.69 6.19
CA ALA A 201 -7.76 -1.55 7.35
C ALA A 201 -6.42 -2.28 7.23
N ASP A 202 -6.13 -2.83 6.05
CA ASP A 202 -4.95 -3.66 5.79
C ASP A 202 -3.67 -2.84 5.58
N TYR A 203 -3.78 -1.63 5.03
CA TYR A 203 -2.67 -0.76 4.66
C TYR A 203 -2.84 0.69 5.16
N PRO A 204 -3.11 0.88 6.45
CA PRO A 204 -3.20 2.23 7.03
C PRO A 204 -1.84 2.95 7.01
N ASP A 205 -0.75 2.23 6.78
CA ASP A 205 0.61 2.73 6.56
C ASP A 205 0.85 3.26 5.15
N VAL A 206 -0.07 2.99 4.21
CA VAL A 206 -0.01 3.43 2.80
C VAL A 206 -1.04 4.52 2.52
N PHE A 207 -2.28 4.33 2.98
CA PHE A 207 -3.38 5.23 2.67
C PHE A 207 -3.66 6.22 3.80
N ALA A 208 -3.48 7.51 3.53
CA ALA A 208 -3.77 8.59 4.47
C ALA A 208 -5.27 8.85 4.66
N GLY A 209 -6.10 8.39 3.74
CA GLY A 209 -7.55 8.49 3.84
C GLY A 209 -8.27 7.73 2.75
N GLY A 210 -9.58 7.52 2.96
CA GLY A 210 -10.43 6.82 2.01
C GLY A 210 -11.80 7.44 1.82
N SER A 211 -12.43 7.08 0.69
CA SER A 211 -13.81 7.41 0.35
C SER A 211 -14.55 6.15 -0.06
N ILE A 212 -15.57 5.80 0.69
CA ILE A 212 -16.34 4.58 0.54
C ILE A 212 -17.75 4.98 0.10
N ALA A 213 -18.06 4.79 -1.20
CA ALA A 213 -19.34 5.14 -1.78
C ALA A 213 -20.19 3.89 -1.98
N SER A 214 -21.41 3.86 -1.42
CA SER A 214 -22.31 2.70 -1.48
C SER A 214 -21.55 1.39 -1.20
N GLY A 215 -20.63 1.41 -0.23
CA GLY A 215 -19.71 0.33 0.08
C GLY A 215 -19.99 -0.33 1.43
N LEU A 216 -19.06 -1.11 1.92
CA LEU A 216 -19.26 -2.00 3.05
C LEU A 216 -18.16 -1.81 4.11
N PRO A 217 -18.42 -2.16 5.38
CA PRO A 217 -17.38 -2.16 6.41
C PRO A 217 -16.23 -3.10 6.08
N ALA A 218 -15.02 -2.69 6.46
CA ALA A 218 -13.83 -3.50 6.28
C ALA A 218 -14.01 -4.89 6.91
N HIS A 219 -13.67 -5.92 6.12
CA HIS A 219 -13.79 -7.33 6.51
C HIS A 219 -15.18 -7.73 7.03
N CYS A 220 -16.23 -7.05 6.54
CA CYS A 220 -17.61 -7.44 6.85
C CYS A 220 -17.88 -8.89 6.43
N ALA A 221 -17.48 -9.25 5.21
CA ALA A 221 -17.49 -10.62 4.72
C ALA A 221 -16.06 -11.10 4.44
N THR A 222 -15.80 -12.39 4.65
CA THR A 222 -14.53 -13.05 4.33
C THR A 222 -14.71 -14.25 3.39
N THR A 223 -15.96 -14.50 2.98
CA THR A 223 -16.35 -15.51 2.01
C THR A 223 -17.47 -14.98 1.12
N GLN A 224 -17.57 -15.47 -0.10
CA GLN A 224 -18.62 -15.08 -1.04
C GLN A 224 -20.03 -15.35 -0.50
N SER A 225 -20.22 -16.41 0.26
CA SER A 225 -21.54 -16.73 0.85
C SER A 225 -21.99 -15.70 1.89
N ALA A 226 -21.07 -15.04 2.57
CA ALA A 226 -21.37 -14.00 3.56
C ALA A 226 -21.62 -12.61 2.93
N ALA A 227 -21.22 -12.41 1.67
CA ALA A 227 -21.31 -11.10 0.99
C ALA A 227 -22.75 -10.56 0.95
N SER A 228 -23.73 -11.40 0.62
CA SER A 228 -25.13 -10.98 0.53
C SER A 228 -25.70 -10.56 1.88
N SER A 229 -25.34 -11.24 2.97
CA SER A 229 -25.75 -10.85 4.33
C SER A 229 -25.18 -9.48 4.68
N CYS A 230 -23.90 -9.28 4.42
CA CYS A 230 -23.23 -8.01 4.65
C CYS A 230 -23.87 -6.85 3.86
N GLN A 231 -24.17 -7.04 2.57
CA GLN A 231 -24.81 -6.02 1.75
C GLN A 231 -26.20 -5.62 2.22
N ASN A 232 -26.99 -6.58 2.74
CA ASN A 232 -28.44 -6.43 2.89
C ASN A 232 -28.94 -6.34 4.34
N SER A 233 -28.11 -6.63 5.33
CA SER A 233 -28.56 -6.76 6.71
C SER A 233 -27.59 -6.16 7.70
N ASP A 234 -28.11 -5.61 8.80
CA ASP A 234 -27.33 -5.31 9.99
C ASP A 234 -26.65 -6.59 10.49
N GLN A 235 -25.34 -6.53 10.69
CA GLN A 235 -24.58 -7.69 11.18
C GLN A 235 -24.67 -7.84 12.71
N GLY A 236 -25.30 -6.90 13.39
CA GLY A 236 -25.49 -6.92 14.85
C GLY A 236 -24.19 -6.82 15.64
N LEU A 237 -23.09 -6.35 15.03
CA LEU A 237 -21.83 -6.19 15.69
C LEU A 237 -21.75 -4.87 16.44
N SER A 238 -21.18 -4.91 17.65
CA SER A 238 -20.87 -3.68 18.39
C SER A 238 -19.75 -2.90 17.70
N PRO A 239 -19.62 -1.58 17.96
CA PRO A 239 -18.51 -0.78 17.44
C PRO A 239 -17.13 -1.36 17.76
N ALA A 240 -16.94 -1.89 18.97
CA ALA A 240 -15.71 -2.54 19.38
C ALA A 240 -15.39 -3.80 18.53
N GLN A 241 -16.40 -4.60 18.20
CA GLN A 241 -16.24 -5.76 17.33
C GLN A 241 -15.94 -5.35 15.88
N TRP A 242 -16.55 -4.27 15.39
CA TRP A 242 -16.23 -3.69 14.11
C TRP A 242 -14.79 -3.17 14.04
N ALA A 243 -14.34 -2.41 15.03
CA ALA A 243 -12.98 -1.89 15.11
C ALA A 243 -11.93 -2.99 15.26
N GLU A 244 -12.27 -4.08 15.95
CA GLU A 244 -11.37 -5.22 16.11
C GLU A 244 -11.04 -5.89 14.77
N LYS A 245 -11.98 -5.93 13.81
CA LYS A 245 -11.71 -6.41 12.45
C LYS A 245 -10.61 -5.59 11.77
N VAL A 246 -10.65 -4.27 11.90
CA VAL A 246 -9.64 -3.34 11.38
C VAL A 246 -8.29 -3.53 12.08
N ARG A 247 -8.27 -3.60 13.42
CA ARG A 247 -7.02 -3.76 14.18
C ARG A 247 -6.33 -5.09 13.91
N ARG A 248 -7.11 -6.15 13.63
CA ARG A 248 -6.56 -7.47 13.25
C ARG A 248 -6.03 -7.54 11.83
N ALA A 249 -6.43 -6.65 10.94
CA ALA A 249 -5.97 -6.60 9.57
C ALA A 249 -4.47 -6.26 9.48
N TYR A 250 -4.00 -5.40 10.40
CA TYR A 250 -2.57 -5.09 10.54
C TYR A 250 -2.16 -5.06 12.03
N PRO A 251 -1.85 -6.21 12.62
CA PRO A 251 -1.49 -6.30 14.04
C PRO A 251 -0.28 -5.44 14.38
N GLY A 252 -0.39 -4.69 15.47
CA GLY A 252 0.69 -3.80 15.95
C GLY A 252 0.74 -2.42 15.29
N TYR A 253 -0.15 -2.10 14.36
CA TYR A 253 -0.23 -0.74 13.83
C TYR A 253 -0.76 0.23 14.89
N ALA A 254 0.03 1.26 15.18
CA ALA A 254 -0.26 2.22 16.25
C ALA A 254 -0.85 3.56 15.73
N GLY A 255 -1.20 3.64 14.45
CA GLY A 255 -1.71 4.88 13.83
C GLY A 255 -0.60 5.77 13.24
N PRO A 256 -0.94 6.94 12.68
CA PRO A 256 -2.30 7.50 12.59
C PRO A 256 -3.22 6.69 11.67
N TRP A 257 -4.48 6.55 12.07
CA TRP A 257 -5.47 5.89 11.25
C TRP A 257 -5.89 6.76 10.05
N PRO A 258 -6.31 6.15 8.91
CA PRO A 258 -6.82 6.89 7.75
C PRO A 258 -8.08 7.69 8.08
N ARG A 259 -8.24 8.86 7.46
CA ARG A 259 -9.50 9.64 7.50
C ARG A 259 -10.50 9.03 6.51
N VAL A 260 -11.77 8.88 6.91
CA VAL A 260 -12.76 8.14 6.11
C VAL A 260 -13.99 9.00 5.79
N ALA A 261 -14.28 9.14 4.49
CA ALA A 261 -15.52 9.69 3.95
C ALA A 261 -16.45 8.54 3.54
N ILE A 262 -17.68 8.54 4.02
CA ILE A 262 -18.69 7.51 3.79
C ILE A 262 -19.85 8.13 3.02
N TRP A 263 -20.13 7.66 1.81
CA TRP A 263 -21.18 8.16 0.92
C TRP A 263 -22.29 7.14 0.74
N GLN A 264 -23.53 7.49 1.05
CA GLN A 264 -24.63 6.55 1.00
C GLN A 264 -25.94 7.19 0.55
N GLY A 265 -26.56 6.61 -0.46
CA GLY A 265 -27.93 6.92 -0.85
C GLY A 265 -28.97 6.30 0.10
N THR A 266 -29.96 7.08 0.53
CA THR A 266 -30.98 6.55 1.47
C THR A 266 -31.95 5.55 0.84
N ALA A 267 -32.04 5.51 -0.50
CA ALA A 267 -32.87 4.56 -1.25
C ALA A 267 -32.05 3.43 -1.90
N ASP A 268 -30.78 3.26 -1.50
CA ASP A 268 -29.94 2.17 -2.00
C ASP A 268 -30.48 0.81 -1.53
N THR A 269 -30.87 -0.02 -2.50
CA THR A 269 -31.41 -1.37 -2.26
C THR A 269 -30.41 -2.48 -2.58
N THR A 270 -29.24 -2.14 -3.12
CA THR A 270 -28.16 -3.07 -3.45
C THR A 270 -27.19 -3.21 -2.29
N VAL A 271 -26.68 -2.08 -1.78
CA VAL A 271 -25.92 -2.00 -0.54
C VAL A 271 -26.72 -1.13 0.42
N ARG A 272 -27.41 -1.80 1.35
CA ARG A 272 -28.37 -1.14 2.23
C ARG A 272 -27.75 -0.05 3.08
N PRO A 273 -28.48 1.05 3.38
CA PRO A 273 -27.96 2.19 4.15
C PRO A 273 -27.43 1.84 5.55
N VAL A 274 -27.78 0.69 6.11
CA VAL A 274 -27.23 0.18 7.38
C VAL A 274 -25.70 0.09 7.32
N ASN A 275 -25.13 -0.25 6.16
CA ASN A 275 -23.68 -0.33 5.97
C ASN A 275 -22.96 1.01 6.25
N ALA A 276 -23.59 2.14 5.95
CA ALA A 276 -23.01 3.45 6.31
C ALA A 276 -22.96 3.67 7.82
N SER A 277 -23.94 3.16 8.56
CA SER A 277 -23.95 3.21 10.02
C SER A 277 -22.87 2.30 10.62
N GLU A 278 -22.72 1.10 10.09
CA GLU A 278 -21.68 0.15 10.51
C GLU A 278 -20.28 0.66 10.16
N LEU A 279 -20.07 1.27 8.99
CA LEU A 279 -18.82 1.96 8.62
C LEU A 279 -18.50 3.11 9.58
N ARG A 280 -19.49 3.95 9.90
CA ARG A 280 -19.31 5.00 10.91
C ARG A 280 -18.89 4.41 12.25
N ASP A 281 -19.58 3.39 12.73
CA ASP A 281 -19.31 2.75 14.02
C ASP A 281 -17.92 2.09 14.01
N GLN A 282 -17.56 1.43 12.92
CA GLN A 282 -16.23 0.84 12.74
C GLN A 282 -15.12 1.90 12.86
N TRP A 283 -15.21 2.96 12.06
CA TRP A 283 -14.12 3.93 11.98
C TRP A 283 -14.08 4.93 13.13
N THR A 284 -15.22 5.30 13.72
CA THR A 284 -15.22 6.13 14.95
C THR A 284 -14.58 5.37 16.11
N GLU A 285 -14.84 4.09 16.24
CA GLU A 285 -14.23 3.24 17.29
C GLU A 285 -12.74 2.97 17.02
N VAL A 286 -12.33 2.81 15.75
CA VAL A 286 -10.92 2.69 15.37
C VAL A 286 -10.15 3.95 15.79
N TRP A 287 -10.72 5.12 15.56
CA TRP A 287 -10.16 6.40 15.97
C TRP A 287 -10.25 6.69 17.46
N GLY A 288 -11.03 5.91 18.22
CA GLY A 288 -11.29 6.15 19.64
C GLY A 288 -12.09 7.43 19.90
N ILE A 289 -12.94 7.84 18.95
CA ILE A 289 -13.77 9.05 19.02
C ILE A 289 -15.25 8.68 19.22
N GLY A 290 -16.01 9.61 19.79
CA GLY A 290 -17.44 9.40 20.06
C GLY A 290 -18.27 9.27 18.77
N ARG A 291 -19.39 8.54 18.84
CA ARG A 291 -20.38 8.41 17.75
C ARG A 291 -21.40 9.56 17.74
N THR A 292 -21.29 10.51 18.65
CA THR A 292 -22.10 11.74 18.61
C THR A 292 -21.39 12.71 17.65
N PRO A 293 -22.09 13.16 16.59
CA PRO A 293 -21.51 14.08 15.64
C PRO A 293 -21.24 15.45 16.30
N SER A 294 -20.16 16.09 15.92
CA SER A 294 -19.88 17.46 16.32
C SER A 294 -20.64 18.50 15.50
N GLY A 295 -21.11 18.11 14.32
CA GLY A 295 -21.86 18.98 13.42
C GLY A 295 -22.59 18.19 12.35
N THR A 296 -23.69 18.79 11.91
CA THR A 296 -24.47 18.31 10.77
C THR A 296 -24.71 19.50 9.84
N ARG A 297 -24.46 19.30 8.54
CA ARG A 297 -24.56 20.36 7.53
C ARG A 297 -25.35 19.86 6.32
N SER A 298 -26.29 20.68 5.85
CA SER A 298 -26.96 20.44 4.57
C SER A 298 -26.07 20.87 3.42
N LEU A 299 -25.96 20.03 2.41
CA LEU A 299 -25.24 20.24 1.16
C LEU A 299 -26.20 20.14 -0.03
N PRO A 300 -25.79 20.55 -1.25
CA PRO A 300 -26.59 20.37 -2.45
C PRO A 300 -27.02 18.91 -2.68
N GLY A 301 -28.00 18.70 -3.58
CA GLY A 301 -28.46 17.38 -3.97
C GLY A 301 -29.18 16.60 -2.86
N GLY A 302 -29.76 17.29 -1.87
CA GLY A 302 -30.43 16.64 -0.74
C GLY A 302 -29.46 15.89 0.19
N THR A 303 -28.19 16.29 0.21
CA THR A 303 -27.14 15.64 0.99
C THR A 303 -27.04 16.23 2.38
N THR A 304 -26.93 15.37 3.38
CA THR A 304 -26.59 15.71 4.75
C THR A 304 -25.19 15.19 5.07
N GLU A 305 -24.27 16.09 5.41
CA GLU A 305 -22.96 15.75 5.96
C GLU A 305 -23.02 15.71 7.47
N THR A 306 -22.47 14.66 8.06
CA THR A 306 -22.32 14.48 9.51
C THR A 306 -20.86 14.23 9.83
N SER A 307 -20.26 15.03 10.73
CA SER A 307 -18.82 15.05 10.99
C SER A 307 -18.48 14.52 12.38
N TYR A 308 -17.43 13.71 12.47
CA TYR A 308 -16.89 13.14 13.70
C TYR A 308 -15.40 13.51 13.78
N PRO A 309 -15.04 14.50 14.63
CA PRO A 309 -13.67 14.99 14.73
C PRO A 309 -12.82 14.12 15.64
N ASP A 310 -11.51 14.15 15.40
CA ASP A 310 -10.49 13.67 16.31
C ASP A 310 -10.26 14.65 17.48
N ALA A 311 -9.33 14.32 18.37
CA ALA A 311 -9.01 15.16 19.52
C ALA A 311 -8.44 16.55 19.15
N SER A 312 -7.95 16.75 17.92
CA SER A 312 -7.48 18.05 17.42
C SER A 312 -8.62 18.91 16.85
N GLY A 313 -9.84 18.37 16.74
CA GLY A 313 -10.97 19.02 16.11
C GLY A 313 -11.05 18.82 14.59
N ARG A 314 -10.12 18.06 13.99
CA ARG A 314 -10.13 17.74 12.58
C ARG A 314 -11.09 16.57 12.32
N THR A 315 -11.98 16.68 11.35
CA THR A 315 -12.91 15.59 10.99
C THR A 315 -12.14 14.34 10.57
N ALA A 316 -12.21 13.29 11.38
CA ALA A 316 -11.61 11.97 11.11
C ALA A 316 -12.54 11.09 10.29
N VAL A 317 -13.85 11.12 10.60
CA VAL A 317 -14.89 10.39 9.87
C VAL A 317 -15.98 11.38 9.45
N ALA A 318 -16.41 11.31 8.18
CA ALA A 318 -17.53 12.07 7.65
C ALA A 318 -18.52 11.13 6.98
N VAL A 319 -19.81 11.29 7.27
CA VAL A 319 -20.90 10.54 6.63
C VAL A 319 -21.72 11.49 5.80
N TYR A 320 -21.86 11.17 4.52
CA TYR A 320 -22.68 11.89 3.55
C TYR A 320 -23.90 11.05 3.18
N SER A 321 -25.05 11.40 3.71
CA SER A 321 -26.33 10.74 3.42
C SER A 321 -27.10 11.53 2.35
N ILE A 322 -27.42 10.88 1.22
CA ILE A 322 -28.06 11.52 0.07
C ILE A 322 -29.50 11.05 -0.02
N ALA A 323 -30.44 11.96 0.23
CA ALA A 323 -31.87 11.64 0.25
C ALA A 323 -32.39 11.16 -1.10
N GLY A 324 -33.05 9.99 -1.12
CA GLY A 324 -33.66 9.40 -2.31
C GLY A 324 -32.68 8.84 -3.34
N MET A 325 -31.36 8.94 -3.14
CA MET A 325 -30.39 8.36 -4.06
C MET A 325 -30.37 6.85 -3.94
N GLY A 326 -30.38 6.16 -5.08
CA GLY A 326 -30.20 4.71 -5.20
C GLY A 326 -28.73 4.28 -5.12
N HIS A 327 -28.45 3.05 -5.61
CA HIS A 327 -27.09 2.51 -5.65
C HIS A 327 -26.23 3.19 -6.71
N GLY A 328 -25.13 3.83 -6.33
CA GLY A 328 -24.23 4.49 -7.27
C GLY A 328 -23.27 5.49 -6.64
N LEU A 329 -22.40 6.05 -7.47
CA LEU A 329 -21.55 7.17 -7.14
C LEU A 329 -22.29 8.48 -7.40
N ALA A 330 -22.31 9.37 -6.43
CA ALA A 330 -22.86 10.72 -6.58
C ALA A 330 -21.91 11.59 -7.42
N VAL A 331 -22.39 12.09 -8.53
CA VAL A 331 -21.72 13.04 -9.44
C VAL A 331 -22.57 14.29 -9.60
N ALA A 332 -22.01 15.37 -10.12
CA ALA A 332 -22.73 16.61 -10.41
C ALA A 332 -22.11 17.25 -11.66
N PRO A 333 -22.54 16.86 -12.86
CA PRO A 333 -22.03 17.42 -14.11
C PRO A 333 -22.25 18.93 -14.22
N GLY A 334 -21.41 19.59 -14.99
CA GLY A 334 -21.53 21.03 -15.29
C GLY A 334 -20.33 21.84 -14.83
N ALA A 335 -20.41 23.17 -15.05
CA ALA A 335 -19.38 24.10 -14.66
C ALA A 335 -19.52 24.52 -13.19
N GLY A 336 -18.42 24.69 -12.51
CA GLY A 336 -18.34 25.10 -11.10
C GLY A 336 -17.25 24.36 -10.33
N THR A 337 -16.80 24.95 -9.22
CA THR A 337 -15.73 24.36 -8.41
C THR A 337 -16.19 23.09 -7.68
N ASP A 338 -17.47 23.01 -7.37
CA ASP A 338 -18.13 21.88 -6.70
C ASP A 338 -18.82 20.91 -7.67
N ARG A 339 -18.54 21.04 -8.98
CA ARG A 339 -19.10 20.18 -10.04
C ARG A 339 -18.04 19.23 -10.56
N CYS A 340 -18.43 17.99 -10.81
CA CYS A 340 -17.55 16.98 -11.40
C CYS A 340 -18.31 15.77 -11.93
N GLY A 341 -17.67 15.08 -12.86
CA GLY A 341 -18.09 13.81 -13.40
C GLY A 341 -19.21 13.92 -14.44
N ALA A 342 -19.63 12.78 -14.92
CA ALA A 342 -20.69 12.65 -15.89
C ALA A 342 -21.69 11.56 -15.45
N THR A 343 -22.97 11.75 -15.80
CA THR A 343 -24.00 10.73 -15.55
C THR A 343 -23.76 9.46 -16.37
N GLY A 344 -24.16 8.34 -15.84
CA GLY A 344 -24.05 7.03 -16.47
C GLY A 344 -24.65 5.93 -15.61
N PRO A 345 -24.57 4.68 -16.03
CA PRO A 345 -24.95 3.57 -15.18
C PRO A 345 -24.17 3.59 -13.86
N TYR A 346 -24.89 3.74 -12.74
CA TYR A 346 -24.34 3.89 -11.37
C TYR A 346 -23.55 5.20 -11.11
N PHE A 347 -23.69 6.22 -11.97
CA PHE A 347 -23.21 7.59 -11.74
C PHE A 347 -24.41 8.53 -11.74
N LEU A 348 -24.81 8.97 -10.54
CA LEU A 348 -26.10 9.58 -10.28
C LEU A 348 -25.94 11.10 -10.05
N ASP A 349 -26.69 11.91 -10.83
CA ASP A 349 -26.66 13.38 -10.72
C ASP A 349 -27.33 13.83 -9.42
N THR A 350 -26.49 14.16 -8.45
CA THR A 350 -26.92 14.67 -7.13
C THR A 350 -25.93 15.72 -6.62
N ILE A 351 -24.74 15.29 -6.20
CA ILE A 351 -23.65 16.11 -5.67
C ILE A 351 -22.31 15.53 -6.12
N CYS A 352 -21.31 16.35 -6.39
CA CYS A 352 -19.98 15.86 -6.71
C CYS A 352 -19.30 15.28 -5.46
N SER A 353 -19.48 13.98 -5.20
CA SER A 353 -18.85 13.29 -4.07
C SER A 353 -17.31 13.37 -4.10
N GLY A 354 -16.71 13.33 -5.29
CA GLY A 354 -15.28 13.51 -5.50
C GLY A 354 -14.75 14.86 -4.98
N TYR A 355 -15.43 15.96 -5.27
CA TYR A 355 -15.05 17.29 -4.78
C TYR A 355 -15.09 17.38 -3.25
N HIS A 356 -16.20 16.98 -2.65
CA HIS A 356 -16.34 17.01 -1.18
C HIS A 356 -15.36 16.07 -0.49
N THR A 357 -15.06 14.93 -1.10
CA THR A 357 -14.01 14.01 -0.64
C THR A 357 -12.62 14.64 -0.77
N ALA A 358 -12.28 15.22 -1.92
CA ALA A 358 -11.01 15.91 -2.13
C ALA A 358 -10.80 17.03 -1.11
N ARG A 359 -11.86 17.81 -0.85
CA ARG A 359 -11.87 18.85 0.19
C ARG A 359 -11.70 18.27 1.59
N PHE A 360 -12.39 17.19 1.91
CA PHE A 360 -12.23 16.47 3.18
C PHE A 360 -10.79 16.00 3.38
N TRP A 361 -10.10 15.55 2.33
CA TRP A 361 -8.68 15.16 2.40
C TRP A 361 -7.71 16.35 2.38
N GLY A 362 -8.18 17.57 2.07
CA GLY A 362 -7.35 18.77 1.95
C GLY A 362 -6.63 18.89 0.60
N LEU A 363 -7.20 18.33 -0.46
CA LEU A 363 -6.64 18.38 -1.82
C LEU A 363 -7.06 19.64 -2.59
N THR A 364 -8.15 20.33 -2.18
CA THR A 364 -8.71 21.46 -2.93
C THR A 364 -8.02 22.82 -2.66
N GLY A 365 -7.05 22.86 -1.76
CA GLY A 365 -6.43 24.12 -1.34
C GLY A 365 -7.31 24.99 -0.44
N ASP A 366 -8.63 24.72 -0.37
CA ASP A 366 -9.60 25.48 0.42
C ASP A 366 -9.75 24.95 1.87
N GLY A 367 -9.03 23.90 2.22
CA GLY A 367 -8.94 23.43 3.60
C GLY A 367 -8.23 24.50 4.43
N PRO A 368 -8.45 24.55 5.77
CA PRO A 368 -7.58 25.34 6.60
C PRO A 368 -6.15 24.91 6.25
N THR A 369 -5.40 25.83 5.69
CA THR A 369 -3.97 25.68 5.53
C THR A 369 -3.41 25.59 6.94
N VAL A 370 -3.36 24.38 7.49
CA VAL A 370 -2.38 24.14 8.56
C VAL A 370 -1.06 24.42 7.86
N PRO A 371 -0.29 25.43 8.26
CA PRO A 371 0.99 25.68 7.65
C PRO A 371 1.74 24.36 7.66
N GLU A 372 2.15 23.91 6.48
CA GLU A 372 2.99 22.72 6.38
C GLU A 372 4.18 22.94 7.30
N LEU A 373 4.34 22.08 8.29
CA LEU A 373 5.46 22.24 9.22
C LEU A 373 6.74 22.22 8.41
N PRO A 374 7.63 23.21 8.58
CA PRO A 374 8.88 23.23 7.84
C PRO A 374 9.69 21.98 8.15
N ALA A 375 10.53 21.58 7.21
CA ALA A 375 11.44 20.47 7.40
C ALA A 375 12.33 20.74 8.63
N PRO A 376 12.53 19.77 9.54
CA PRO A 376 13.49 19.90 10.62
C PRO A 376 14.87 20.21 10.08
N THR A 377 15.55 21.18 10.71
CA THR A 377 16.93 21.57 10.35
C THR A 377 17.93 21.06 11.39
N GLY A 378 19.20 21.09 11.05
CA GLY A 378 20.27 20.70 11.97
C GLY A 378 20.24 19.20 12.30
N LEU A 379 19.71 18.34 11.43
CA LEU A 379 19.78 16.90 11.65
C LEU A 379 21.24 16.46 11.70
N THR A 380 21.59 15.81 12.81
CA THR A 380 22.88 15.15 13.01
C THR A 380 22.66 13.66 13.21
N ALA A 381 23.59 12.85 12.71
CA ALA A 381 23.61 11.41 12.91
C ALA A 381 25.03 11.02 13.34
N THR A 382 25.19 10.56 14.57
CA THR A 382 26.49 10.22 15.16
C THR A 382 26.48 8.74 15.56
N PRO A 383 27.38 7.92 15.05
CA PRO A 383 27.47 6.54 15.50
C PRO A 383 28.02 6.51 16.93
N THR A 384 27.35 5.80 17.82
CA THR A 384 27.81 5.61 19.20
C THR A 384 28.60 4.33 19.37
N ASP A 385 28.30 3.34 18.53
CA ASP A 385 29.03 2.07 18.42
C ASP A 385 28.77 1.43 17.02
N GLY A 386 29.24 0.20 16.83
CA GLY A 386 29.05 -0.53 15.57
C GLY A 386 27.60 -0.88 15.22
N THR A 387 26.66 -0.72 16.15
CA THR A 387 25.29 -1.18 16.04
C THR A 387 24.24 -0.11 16.35
N THR A 388 24.67 1.11 16.67
CA THR A 388 23.82 2.17 17.21
C THR A 388 24.21 3.54 16.64
N VAL A 389 23.20 4.35 16.25
CA VAL A 389 23.35 5.75 15.81
C VAL A 389 22.45 6.65 16.65
N ALA A 390 23.04 7.69 17.23
CA ALA A 390 22.31 8.76 17.88
C ALA A 390 21.97 9.87 16.89
N LEU A 391 20.69 10.27 16.86
CA LEU A 391 20.14 11.33 16.02
C LEU A 391 19.71 12.52 16.87
N GLY A 392 19.93 13.72 16.36
CA GLY A 392 19.46 14.97 16.96
C GLY A 392 19.10 15.98 15.87
N TRP A 393 18.10 16.84 16.13
CA TRP A 393 17.66 17.89 15.20
C TRP A 393 17.10 19.09 15.94
N GLN A 394 16.88 20.20 15.23
CA GLN A 394 16.28 21.39 15.81
C GLN A 394 14.76 21.25 15.90
N ALA A 395 14.18 21.80 16.98
CA ALA A 395 12.73 21.82 17.17
C ALA A 395 12.03 22.63 16.07
N VAL A 396 10.92 22.10 15.57
CA VAL A 396 10.04 22.78 14.63
C VAL A 396 8.86 23.38 15.40
N SER A 397 8.62 24.68 15.24
CA SER A 397 7.48 25.34 15.88
C SER A 397 6.16 24.73 15.41
N GLY A 398 5.27 24.36 16.34
CA GLY A 398 4.00 23.69 16.03
C GLY A 398 4.09 22.16 15.91
N ALA A 399 5.28 21.56 16.00
CA ALA A 399 5.42 20.11 16.03
C ALA A 399 5.00 19.53 17.39
N ALA A 400 4.15 18.53 17.37
CA ALA A 400 3.79 17.72 18.54
C ALA A 400 4.65 16.46 18.67
N SER A 401 5.20 15.96 17.55
CA SER A 401 6.08 14.80 17.47
C SER A 401 6.90 14.82 16.19
N TYR A 402 7.72 13.79 15.98
CA TYR A 402 8.54 13.64 14.78
C TYR A 402 8.47 12.22 14.23
N GLN A 403 8.77 12.06 12.97
CA GLN A 403 8.96 10.78 12.31
C GLN A 403 10.42 10.66 11.88
N VAL A 404 11.09 9.57 12.27
CA VAL A 404 12.45 9.28 11.89
C VAL A 404 12.46 8.20 10.82
N PHE A 405 13.17 8.45 9.73
CA PHE A 405 13.29 7.54 8.60
C PHE A 405 14.75 7.09 8.48
N ARG A 406 14.94 5.77 8.27
CA ARG A 406 16.21 5.17 7.87
C ARG A 406 16.06 4.58 6.47
N ASP A 407 16.89 5.00 5.53
CA ASP A 407 16.84 4.57 4.11
C ASP A 407 15.45 4.70 3.48
N GLY A 408 14.73 5.78 3.86
CA GLY A 408 13.38 6.07 3.42
C GLY A 408 12.26 5.33 4.15
N VAL A 409 12.58 4.37 5.05
CA VAL A 409 11.62 3.60 5.86
C VAL A 409 11.46 4.26 7.23
N LEU A 410 10.22 4.43 7.69
CA LEU A 410 9.90 4.93 9.02
C LEU A 410 10.35 3.94 10.09
N VAL A 411 11.22 4.38 11.02
CA VAL A 411 11.78 3.54 12.09
C VAL A 411 11.36 3.99 13.49
N ALA A 412 10.97 5.28 13.68
CA ALA A 412 10.57 5.77 15.00
C ALA A 412 9.63 6.98 14.93
N ARG A 413 8.91 7.25 16.03
CA ARG A 413 8.00 8.40 16.23
C ARG A 413 8.26 9.08 17.59
N PRO A 414 9.41 9.74 17.80
CA PRO A 414 9.69 10.41 19.06
C PRO A 414 8.86 11.69 19.21
N THR A 415 8.56 12.06 20.47
CA THR A 415 7.94 13.35 20.80
C THR A 415 8.99 14.45 21.03
N GLY A 416 10.26 14.10 21.25
CA GLY A 416 11.37 15.02 21.42
C GLY A 416 12.21 15.15 20.13
N THR A 417 13.28 15.94 20.21
CA THR A 417 14.17 16.27 19.08
C THR A 417 15.41 15.37 18.99
N ALA A 418 15.33 14.18 19.55
CA ALA A 418 16.40 13.18 19.51
C ALA A 418 15.83 11.76 19.43
N HIS A 419 16.61 10.86 18.84
CA HIS A 419 16.29 9.43 18.77
C HIS A 419 17.60 8.62 18.70
N THR A 420 17.59 7.43 19.29
CA THR A 420 18.69 6.47 19.15
C THR A 420 18.18 5.26 18.37
N ASP A 421 18.76 5.05 17.19
CA ASP A 421 18.44 3.90 16.32
C ASP A 421 19.46 2.80 16.56
N GLY A 422 18.99 1.60 16.92
CA GLY A 422 19.80 0.44 17.28
C GLY A 422 19.54 -0.77 16.39
N GLY A 423 20.30 -1.86 16.64
CA GLY A 423 20.20 -3.09 15.86
C GLY A 423 20.77 -2.95 14.44
N LEU A 424 21.71 -2.03 14.24
CA LEU A 424 22.36 -1.78 12.98
C LEU A 424 23.51 -2.78 12.74
N SER A 425 23.92 -2.92 11.48
CA SER A 425 25.12 -3.70 11.11
C SER A 425 26.36 -2.83 11.19
N ALA A 426 27.43 -3.34 11.77
CA ALA A 426 28.70 -2.66 11.82
C ALA A 426 29.30 -2.45 10.41
N GLY A 427 30.00 -1.33 10.21
CA GLY A 427 30.63 -0.97 8.94
C GLY A 427 29.64 -0.65 7.82
N THR A 428 28.37 -0.35 8.15
CA THR A 428 27.30 -0.16 7.19
C THR A 428 26.86 1.32 7.15
N SER A 429 26.59 1.84 5.96
CA SER A 429 26.10 3.20 5.75
C SER A 429 24.59 3.22 5.76
N TYR A 430 24.00 4.19 6.49
CA TYR A 430 22.57 4.43 6.61
C TYR A 430 22.25 5.90 6.33
N GLY A 431 21.16 6.16 5.60
CA GLY A 431 20.63 7.49 5.33
C GLY A 431 19.47 7.83 6.27
N TYR A 432 19.58 8.91 7.06
CA TYR A 432 18.52 9.35 7.98
C TYR A 432 17.87 10.64 7.51
N ALA A 433 16.55 10.71 7.63
CA ALA A 433 15.76 11.92 7.47
C ALA A 433 14.69 12.00 8.58
N VAL A 434 14.26 13.22 8.92
CA VAL A 434 13.26 13.47 9.95
C VAL A 434 12.17 14.39 9.40
N ALA A 435 10.91 14.13 9.74
CA ALA A 435 9.78 15.03 9.47
C ALA A 435 9.11 15.43 10.79
N ALA A 436 8.66 16.68 10.89
CA ALA A 436 7.84 17.16 12.00
C ALA A 436 6.39 16.74 11.83
N VAL A 437 5.69 16.47 12.92
CA VAL A 437 4.27 16.07 12.94
C VAL A 437 3.50 17.04 13.82
N ALA A 438 2.47 17.69 13.28
CA ALA A 438 1.58 18.57 14.03
C ALA A 438 0.67 17.78 14.99
N ALA A 439 0.03 18.46 15.92
CA ALA A 439 -0.90 17.84 16.88
C ALA A 439 -2.10 17.15 16.21
N ASP A 440 -2.48 17.60 15.01
CA ASP A 440 -3.54 17.00 14.20
C ASP A 440 -3.09 15.77 13.39
N GLY A 441 -1.80 15.36 13.52
CA GLY A 441 -1.20 14.28 12.78
C GLY A 441 -0.69 14.67 11.37
N THR A 442 -0.84 15.93 10.96
CA THR A 442 -0.26 16.42 9.70
C THR A 442 1.26 16.31 9.76
N VAL A 443 1.86 15.65 8.77
CA VAL A 443 3.31 15.47 8.66
C VAL A 443 3.87 16.52 7.72
N GLY A 444 4.83 17.29 8.19
CA GLY A 444 5.54 18.30 7.41
C GLY A 444 6.59 17.71 6.47
N ALA A 445 7.29 18.58 5.77
CA ALA A 445 8.38 18.20 4.86
C ALA A 445 9.50 17.45 5.61
N ARG A 446 10.14 16.50 4.91
CA ARG A 446 11.32 15.79 5.44
C ARG A 446 12.56 16.68 5.37
N SER A 447 13.44 16.54 6.35
CA SER A 447 14.78 17.12 6.32
C SER A 447 15.59 16.59 5.12
N ALA A 448 16.68 17.26 4.79
CA ALA A 448 17.72 16.67 3.98
C ALA A 448 18.21 15.35 4.63
N THR A 449 18.56 14.38 3.80
CA THR A 449 19.11 13.11 4.27
C THR A 449 20.55 13.30 4.75
N VAL A 450 20.84 12.83 5.96
CA VAL A 450 22.20 12.74 6.51
C VAL A 450 22.65 11.29 6.44
N THR A 451 23.77 11.03 5.79
CA THR A 451 24.34 9.69 5.70
C THR A 451 25.41 9.51 6.77
N VAL A 452 25.36 8.39 7.48
CA VAL A 452 26.32 8.01 8.51
C VAL A 452 26.73 6.56 8.31
N THR A 453 28.01 6.25 8.58
CA THR A 453 28.51 4.86 8.55
C THR A 453 28.81 4.43 9.98
N THR A 454 28.23 3.33 10.41
CA THR A 454 28.55 2.73 11.72
C THR A 454 29.99 2.26 11.73
N PRO A 455 30.75 2.42 12.84
CA PRO A 455 32.09 1.86 12.97
C PRO A 455 32.11 0.37 12.59
N GLY A 456 33.09 -0.02 11.81
CA GLY A 456 33.33 -1.44 11.57
C GLY A 456 33.58 -2.09 12.93
N GLY A 457 32.83 -3.12 13.26
CA GLY A 457 33.09 -3.91 14.46
C GLY A 457 34.49 -4.50 14.31
N GLY A 458 35.46 -3.94 15.00
CA GLY A 458 36.77 -4.56 15.11
C GLY A 458 36.53 -5.96 15.70
N SER A 459 36.91 -6.99 14.95
CA SER A 459 36.84 -8.36 15.46
C SER A 459 37.60 -8.39 16.80
N PRO A 460 37.01 -8.89 17.90
CA PRO A 460 37.64 -8.86 19.21
C PRO A 460 38.99 -9.60 19.16
N CYS A 461 39.99 -8.96 19.77
CA CYS A 461 41.33 -9.49 19.87
C CYS A 461 41.60 -9.99 21.29
N PHE A 462 42.29 -11.12 21.38
CA PHE A 462 42.60 -11.80 22.65
C PHE A 462 44.10 -12.08 22.70
N THR A 463 44.83 -11.30 23.48
CA THR A 463 46.30 -11.47 23.69
C THR A 463 46.54 -12.19 24.98
N THR A 464 47.03 -13.40 24.93
CA THR A 464 47.50 -14.20 26.09
C THR A 464 48.39 -15.35 25.62
N ASP A 465 48.96 -16.06 26.55
CA ASP A 465 49.78 -17.25 26.25
C ASP A 465 48.95 -18.41 25.70
N ASN A 466 49.65 -19.35 25.07
CA ASN A 466 49.06 -20.50 24.40
C ASN A 466 48.24 -21.42 25.32
N TYR A 467 48.61 -21.52 26.60
CA TYR A 467 47.84 -22.31 27.56
C TYR A 467 46.46 -21.69 27.80
N HIS A 468 46.42 -20.37 28.04
CA HIS A 468 45.16 -19.63 28.28
C HIS A 468 44.31 -19.46 27.02
N GLN A 469 44.91 -19.40 25.79
CA GLN A 469 44.13 -19.43 24.54
C GLN A 469 43.37 -20.75 24.39
N VAL A 470 44.03 -21.89 24.73
CA VAL A 470 43.39 -23.21 24.71
C VAL A 470 42.33 -23.34 25.81
N ALA A 471 42.66 -22.92 27.03
CA ALA A 471 41.72 -22.94 28.17
C ALA A 471 40.45 -22.13 27.90
N ALA A 472 40.56 -21.02 27.16
CA ALA A 472 39.42 -20.18 26.75
C ALA A 472 38.73 -20.67 25.46
N GLY A 473 39.10 -21.81 24.91
CA GLY A 473 38.48 -22.40 23.72
C GLY A 473 38.78 -21.69 22.41
N ARG A 474 39.72 -20.73 22.39
CA ARG A 474 40.11 -19.99 21.18
C ARG A 474 41.20 -20.68 20.35
N ALA A 475 41.84 -21.67 20.92
CA ALA A 475 42.83 -22.51 20.27
C ALA A 475 42.60 -23.99 20.63
N THR A 476 43.19 -24.87 19.84
CA THR A 476 43.19 -26.32 20.07
C THR A 476 44.62 -26.82 20.32
N GLN A 477 44.78 -27.86 21.15
CA GLN A 477 46.07 -28.47 21.45
C GLN A 477 46.08 -29.93 20.97
N ALA A 478 47.16 -30.32 20.28
CA ALA A 478 47.43 -31.70 19.91
C ALA A 478 48.94 -31.96 19.91
N GLY A 479 49.39 -33.06 20.55
CA GLY A 479 50.82 -33.45 20.56
C GLY A 479 51.77 -32.40 21.17
N GLY A 480 51.32 -31.55 22.10
CA GLY A 480 52.11 -30.46 22.69
C GLY A 480 52.20 -29.18 21.84
N LEU A 481 51.55 -29.15 20.67
CA LEU A 481 51.45 -27.98 19.79
C LEU A 481 50.07 -27.38 19.85
N VAL A 482 49.97 -26.06 19.63
CA VAL A 482 48.73 -25.28 19.66
C VAL A 482 48.47 -24.70 18.27
N SER A 483 47.19 -24.69 17.88
CA SER A 483 46.72 -24.06 16.67
C SER A 483 45.48 -23.22 16.96
N ALA A 484 45.32 -22.05 16.29
CA ALA A 484 44.15 -21.21 16.39
C ALA A 484 42.90 -21.98 15.91
N ARG A 485 41.81 -21.94 16.71
CA ARG A 485 40.56 -22.64 16.40
C ARG A 485 39.91 -22.06 15.16
N GLY A 486 39.45 -22.91 14.26
CA GLY A 486 38.86 -22.55 12.99
C GLY A 486 39.89 -22.37 11.87
N SER A 487 40.86 -21.46 12.01
CA SER A 487 41.89 -21.21 10.98
C SER A 487 42.97 -22.31 10.92
N GLY A 488 43.21 -23.02 12.03
CA GLY A 488 44.26 -24.02 12.11
C GLY A 488 45.68 -23.43 12.08
N GLN A 489 45.85 -22.11 12.18
CA GLN A 489 47.17 -21.48 12.17
C GLN A 489 48.00 -21.91 13.36
N ALA A 490 49.22 -22.38 13.10
CA ALA A 490 50.15 -22.86 14.13
C ALA A 490 50.59 -21.73 15.08
N MET A 491 50.48 -21.98 16.38
CA MET A 491 50.84 -21.04 17.46
C MET A 491 52.07 -21.54 18.28
N GLY A 492 52.65 -22.64 17.92
CA GLY A 492 53.82 -23.18 18.62
C GLY A 492 53.49 -24.07 19.81
N LEU A 493 54.34 -24.11 20.83
CA LEU A 493 54.21 -25.02 21.96
C LEU A 493 53.10 -24.64 22.92
N TRP A 494 52.46 -25.65 23.51
CA TRP A 494 51.49 -25.47 24.58
C TRP A 494 52.19 -25.15 25.91
N ASN A 495 52.28 -23.87 26.22
CA ASN A 495 52.97 -23.38 27.43
C ASN A 495 52.42 -22.00 27.81
N THR A 496 52.90 -21.46 28.93
CA THR A 496 52.53 -20.11 29.45
C THR A 496 53.55 -19.02 29.06
N PHE A 497 54.50 -19.28 28.17
CA PHE A 497 55.56 -18.36 27.78
C PHE A 497 55.40 -17.85 26.34
N THR A 498 54.74 -18.61 25.49
CA THR A 498 54.48 -18.23 24.10
C THR A 498 53.17 -17.48 24.03
N VAL A 499 53.22 -16.18 23.84
CA VAL A 499 52.06 -15.27 23.78
C VAL A 499 51.67 -14.98 22.34
N HIS A 500 50.41 -15.11 22.01
CA HIS A 500 49.82 -14.72 20.71
C HIS A 500 48.56 -13.90 20.89
N THR A 501 48.31 -13.02 19.94
CA THR A 501 47.05 -12.31 19.77
C THR A 501 46.20 -13.06 18.76
N LEU A 502 45.01 -13.50 19.17
CA LEU A 502 44.01 -14.08 18.29
C LEU A 502 42.89 -13.07 18.04
N ARG A 503 42.54 -12.83 16.78
CA ARG A 503 41.38 -12.06 16.35
C ARG A 503 40.25 -13.00 15.97
N GLN A 504 39.09 -12.83 16.58
CA GLN A 504 37.89 -13.58 16.22
C GLN A 504 37.26 -12.99 14.96
N THR A 505 37.17 -13.76 13.88
CA THR A 505 36.60 -13.35 12.59
C THR A 505 35.28 -14.05 12.27
N GLY A 506 34.82 -14.92 13.16
CA GLY A 506 33.54 -15.62 13.06
C GLY A 506 33.21 -16.40 14.34
N PRO A 507 32.01 -16.99 14.46
CA PRO A 507 31.70 -17.90 15.56
C PRO A 507 32.73 -19.03 15.61
N ASP A 508 33.42 -19.15 16.75
CA ASP A 508 34.49 -20.16 16.98
C ASP A 508 35.61 -20.13 15.92
N TYR A 509 35.81 -19.04 15.21
CA TYR A 509 36.84 -18.89 14.18
C TYR A 509 37.83 -17.79 14.55
N TYR A 510 39.09 -18.14 14.77
CA TYR A 510 40.16 -17.28 15.23
C TYR A 510 41.36 -17.32 14.26
N VAL A 511 41.98 -16.18 14.02
CA VAL A 511 43.18 -16.01 13.20
C VAL A 511 44.30 -15.38 14.04
N LEU A 512 45.56 -15.75 13.77
CA LEU A 512 46.71 -15.07 14.35
C LEU A 512 46.74 -13.61 13.90
N ALA A 513 46.91 -12.68 14.83
CA ALA A 513 46.88 -11.24 14.62
C ALA A 513 47.94 -10.51 15.47
N ASP A 514 49.10 -11.15 15.68
CA ASP A 514 50.17 -10.55 16.45
C ASP A 514 50.60 -9.22 15.85
N GLY A 515 50.53 -8.13 16.65
CA GLY A 515 50.85 -6.77 16.21
C GLY A 515 49.85 -6.14 15.25
N GLN A 516 48.67 -6.80 14.99
CA GLN A 516 47.65 -6.30 14.04
C GLN A 516 46.30 -5.98 14.72
N CYS A 517 46.22 -6.04 16.03
CA CYS A 517 45.11 -5.61 16.85
C CYS A 517 45.51 -4.28 17.55
#